data_2d63011f08cb376671d3a732aabe3c61
#
_entry.id   2d63011f08cb376671d3a732aabe3c61
#
_cell.length_a   1.000
_cell.length_b   1.000
_cell.length_c   1.000
_cell.angle_alpha   90.00
_cell.angle_beta   90.00
_cell.angle_gamma   90.00
#
_symmetry.space_group_name_H-M   'P 1'
#
loop_
_entity.id
_entity.type
_entity.pdbx_description
1 polymer ?
#
loop_
_entity_poly.entity_id
_entity_poly.type
_entity_poly.pdbx_seq_one_letter_code
_entity_poly.pdbx_strand_id
1 'polypeptide(L)'
;MATIKVDSTAIREKATTFDSIATNIGNYTEEIEKEIQGMKSVWEGDAAESSVAKFEKFKQAFAERKETIRNYAQFLKNAADAYDNSEKNIQNGVSE
;
A
#
# COMPACT_ATOMS: atom_id res chain seq x y z
N MET A 1 2.26 -16.53 -33.32
CA MET A 1 2.89 -15.54 -32.46
C MET A 1 1.95 -15.13 -31.32
N ALA A 2 2.47 -15.18 -30.10
CA ALA A 2 1.65 -14.80 -28.96
C ALA A 2 1.43 -13.30 -28.92
N THR A 3 0.22 -12.86 -28.70
CA THR A 3 -0.10 -11.47 -28.51
C THR A 3 -0.11 -11.15 -27.03
N ILE A 4 0.72 -10.19 -26.63
CA ILE A 4 0.74 -9.73 -25.25
C ILE A 4 -0.23 -8.56 -25.17
N LYS A 5 -1.24 -8.75 -24.32
CA LYS A 5 -2.20 -7.70 -24.09
C LYS A 5 -1.86 -7.01 -22.77
N VAL A 6 -1.63 -5.71 -22.86
CA VAL A 6 -1.39 -4.88 -21.67
C VAL A 6 -2.34 -3.69 -21.74
N ASP A 7 -3.11 -3.52 -20.68
CA ASP A 7 -3.95 -2.35 -20.51
C ASP A 7 -3.33 -1.50 -19.41
N SER A 8 -2.51 -0.54 -19.82
CA SER A 8 -1.78 0.31 -18.89
C SER A 8 -2.70 1.17 -18.03
N THR A 9 -3.85 1.58 -18.57
CA THR A 9 -4.84 2.33 -17.79
C THR A 9 -5.40 1.47 -16.68
N ALA A 10 -5.72 0.21 -16.97
CA ALA A 10 -6.22 -0.71 -15.95
C ALA A 10 -5.16 -0.98 -14.88
N ILE A 11 -3.89 -1.11 -15.28
CA ILE A 11 -2.79 -1.29 -14.33
C ILE A 11 -2.68 -0.08 -13.40
N ARG A 12 -2.77 1.14 -13.94
CA ARG A 12 -2.74 2.35 -13.12
C ARG A 12 -3.92 2.43 -12.16
N GLU A 13 -5.10 2.00 -12.58
CA GLU A 13 -6.28 1.94 -11.72
C GLU A 13 -6.06 0.98 -10.55
N LYS A 14 -5.46 -0.18 -10.82
CA LYS A 14 -5.12 -1.12 -9.77
C LYS A 14 -4.09 -0.52 -8.80
N ALA A 15 -3.10 0.19 -9.32
CA ALA A 15 -2.12 0.87 -8.48
C ALA A 15 -2.79 1.89 -7.55
N THR A 16 -3.74 2.65 -8.07
CA THR A 16 -4.51 3.60 -7.26
C THR A 16 -5.30 2.88 -6.17
N THR A 17 -5.87 1.72 -6.49
CA THR A 17 -6.58 0.90 -5.52
C THR A 17 -5.64 0.45 -4.40
N PHE A 18 -4.44 0.00 -4.73
CA PHE A 18 -3.45 -0.38 -3.72
C PHE A 18 -3.05 0.79 -2.84
N ASP A 19 -2.87 1.99 -3.42
CA ASP A 19 -2.58 3.18 -2.63
C ASP A 19 -3.72 3.50 -1.66
N SER A 20 -4.97 3.34 -2.10
CA SER A 20 -6.14 3.55 -1.25
C SER A 20 -6.18 2.55 -0.10
N ILE A 21 -5.85 1.28 -0.38
CA ILE A 21 -5.76 0.25 0.65
C ILE A 21 -4.70 0.63 1.68
N ALA A 22 -3.53 1.08 1.24
CA ALA A 22 -2.46 1.51 2.14
C ALA A 22 -2.92 2.67 3.04
N THR A 23 -3.62 3.64 2.46
CA THR A 23 -4.18 4.76 3.21
C THR A 23 -5.17 4.27 4.27
N ASN A 24 -6.03 3.32 3.90
CA ASN A 24 -7.01 2.76 4.82
C ASN A 24 -6.34 2.00 5.97
N ILE A 25 -5.26 1.28 5.70
CA ILE A 25 -4.48 0.61 6.74
C ILE A 25 -3.98 1.64 7.75
N GLY A 26 -3.46 2.78 7.28
CA GLY A 26 -3.02 3.86 8.14
C GLY A 26 -4.15 4.41 8.99
N ASN A 27 -5.30 4.66 8.39
CA ASN A 27 -6.47 5.21 9.09
C ASN A 27 -7.00 4.23 10.14
N TYR A 28 -7.09 2.95 9.81
CA TYR A 28 -7.54 1.94 10.76
C TYR A 28 -6.56 1.77 11.92
N THR A 29 -5.27 1.85 11.63
CA THR A 29 -4.24 1.80 12.68
C THR A 29 -4.42 2.95 13.66
N GLU A 30 -4.68 4.16 13.17
CA GLU A 30 -4.94 5.32 14.01
C GLU A 30 -6.20 5.14 14.85
N GLU A 31 -7.26 4.57 14.28
CA GLU A 31 -8.49 4.29 15.03
C GLU A 31 -8.24 3.30 16.15
N ILE A 32 -7.48 2.24 15.88
CA ILE A 32 -7.13 1.25 16.89
C ILE A 32 -6.29 1.92 17.99
N GLU A 33 -5.35 2.78 17.62
CA GLU A 33 -4.53 3.49 18.59
C GLU A 33 -5.38 4.34 19.52
N LYS A 34 -6.38 5.03 18.99
CA LYS A 34 -7.29 5.82 19.82
C LYS A 34 -8.07 4.95 20.81
N GLU A 35 -8.51 3.78 20.36
CA GLU A 35 -9.21 2.84 21.23
C GLU A 35 -8.27 2.31 22.33
N ILE A 36 -7.03 1.99 22.00
CA ILE A 36 -6.04 1.54 22.96
C ILE A 36 -5.76 2.64 24.00
N GLN A 37 -5.61 3.89 23.56
CA GLN A 37 -5.40 5.02 24.46
C GLN A 37 -6.61 5.22 25.39
N GLY A 38 -7.83 5.03 24.83
CA GLY A 38 -9.05 5.13 25.61
C GLY A 38 -9.18 4.06 26.71
N MET A 39 -8.57 2.90 26.49
CA MET A 39 -8.58 1.83 27.49
C MET A 39 -7.84 2.20 28.76
N LYS A 40 -6.91 3.13 28.72
CA LYS A 40 -6.14 3.57 29.88
C LYS A 40 -7.02 4.11 31.00
N SER A 41 -8.19 4.62 30.67
CA SER A 41 -9.12 5.16 31.66
C SER A 41 -9.93 4.09 32.38
N VAL A 42 -9.94 2.85 31.86
CA VAL A 42 -10.76 1.77 32.39
C VAL A 42 -9.98 0.53 32.77
N TRP A 43 -8.68 0.50 32.44
CA TRP A 43 -7.85 -0.68 32.68
C TRP A 43 -6.44 -0.25 33.07
N GLU A 44 -6.01 -0.65 34.27
CA GLU A 44 -4.69 -0.35 34.80
C GLU A 44 -3.97 -1.63 35.21
N GLY A 45 -2.66 -1.54 35.39
CA GLY A 45 -1.83 -2.63 35.86
C GLY A 45 -0.95 -3.21 34.75
N ASP A 46 -0.22 -4.26 35.13
CA ASP A 46 0.78 -4.87 34.23
C ASP A 46 0.19 -5.41 32.95
N ALA A 47 -1.01 -6.01 33.04
CA ALA A 47 -1.68 -6.53 31.85
C ALA A 47 -2.06 -5.41 30.87
N ALA A 48 -2.48 -4.27 31.40
CA ALA A 48 -2.81 -3.11 30.57
C ALA A 48 -1.57 -2.56 29.87
N GLU A 49 -0.46 -2.45 30.60
CA GLU A 49 0.81 -2.01 30.03
C GLU A 49 1.33 -2.99 28.97
N SER A 50 1.18 -4.28 29.23
CA SER A 50 1.54 -5.31 28.27
C SER A 50 0.70 -5.21 26.98
N SER A 51 -0.58 -4.88 27.13
CA SER A 51 -1.48 -4.66 25.97
C SER A 51 -0.99 -3.51 25.10
N VAL A 52 -0.61 -2.39 25.73
CA VAL A 52 -0.08 -1.23 25.00
C VAL A 52 1.22 -1.59 24.26
N ALA A 53 2.10 -2.32 24.93
CA ALA A 53 3.36 -2.75 24.32
C ALA A 53 3.12 -3.67 23.11
N LYS A 54 2.13 -4.56 23.19
CA LYS A 54 1.76 -5.40 22.06
C LYS A 54 1.21 -4.59 20.91
N PHE A 55 0.42 -3.56 21.21
CA PHE A 55 -0.11 -2.69 20.15
C PHE A 55 1.00 -1.97 19.41
N GLU A 56 2.03 -1.51 20.13
CA GLU A 56 3.16 -0.83 19.49
C GLU A 56 3.84 -1.73 18.43
N LYS A 57 3.94 -3.03 18.72
CA LYS A 57 4.47 -3.99 17.77
C LYS A 57 3.56 -4.18 16.55
N PHE A 58 2.25 -4.25 16.77
CA PHE A 58 1.29 -4.32 15.67
C PHE A 58 1.34 -3.07 14.82
N LYS A 59 1.44 -1.91 15.44
CA LYS A 59 1.51 -0.63 14.74
C LYS A 59 2.72 -0.60 13.79
N GLN A 60 3.86 -1.08 14.27
CA GLN A 60 5.06 -1.16 13.45
C GLN A 60 4.88 -2.13 12.28
N ALA A 61 4.29 -3.29 12.52
CA ALA A 61 4.03 -4.27 11.48
C ALA A 61 3.07 -3.72 10.42
N PHE A 62 2.02 -3.01 10.84
CA PHE A 62 1.08 -2.40 9.91
C PHE A 62 1.74 -1.30 9.07
N ALA A 63 2.62 -0.51 9.67
CA ALA A 63 3.37 0.51 8.94
C ALA A 63 4.25 -0.12 7.86
N GLU A 64 4.88 -1.24 8.14
CA GLU A 64 5.70 -1.97 7.18
C GLU A 64 4.85 -2.53 6.03
N ARG A 65 3.68 -3.09 6.34
CA ARG A 65 2.77 -3.62 5.33
C ARG A 65 2.21 -2.50 4.44
N LYS A 66 1.88 -1.37 5.03
CA LYS A 66 1.44 -0.19 4.30
C LYS A 66 2.51 0.24 3.29
N GLU A 67 3.76 0.29 3.74
CA GLU A 67 4.88 0.66 2.88
C GLU A 67 5.08 -0.33 1.74
N THR A 68 4.99 -1.63 2.04
CA THR A 68 5.09 -2.68 1.04
C THR A 68 4.02 -2.53 -0.04
N ILE A 69 2.79 -2.22 0.37
CA ILE A 69 1.69 -2.03 -0.58
C ILE A 69 1.93 -0.80 -1.44
N ARG A 70 2.40 0.31 -0.85
CA ARG A 70 2.73 1.51 -1.63
C ARG A 70 3.86 1.27 -2.62
N ASN A 71 4.86 0.50 -2.21
CA ASN A 71 5.96 0.14 -3.12
C ASN A 71 5.45 -0.70 -4.29
N TYR A 72 4.54 -1.61 -4.04
CA TYR A 72 3.94 -2.41 -5.09
C TYR A 72 3.11 -1.55 -6.05
N ALA A 73 2.35 -0.59 -5.51
CA ALA A 73 1.59 0.36 -6.32
C ALA A 73 2.53 1.16 -7.23
N GLN A 74 3.65 1.61 -6.69
CA GLN A 74 4.64 2.35 -7.48
C GLN A 74 5.25 1.47 -8.57
N PHE A 75 5.54 0.21 -8.23
CA PHE A 75 6.01 -0.76 -9.23
C PHE A 75 5.03 -0.90 -10.40
N LEU A 76 3.74 -0.99 -10.11
CA LEU A 76 2.71 -1.10 -11.14
C LEU A 76 2.66 0.15 -12.02
N LYS A 77 2.75 1.33 -11.42
CA LYS A 77 2.77 2.60 -12.16
C LYS A 77 3.99 2.66 -13.09
N ASN A 78 5.14 2.26 -12.57
CA ASN A 78 6.37 2.25 -13.36
C ASN A 78 6.28 1.26 -14.50
N ALA A 79 5.70 0.10 -14.27
CA ALA A 79 5.51 -0.92 -15.31
C ALA A 79 4.57 -0.42 -16.42
N ALA A 80 3.48 0.25 -16.04
CA ALA A 80 2.55 0.83 -17.01
C ALA A 80 3.24 1.91 -17.85
N ASP A 81 4.01 2.77 -17.19
CA ASP A 81 4.76 3.83 -17.88
C ASP A 81 5.79 3.26 -18.84
N ALA A 82 6.52 2.24 -18.40
CA ALA A 82 7.54 1.60 -19.26
C ALA A 82 6.88 0.97 -20.48
N TYR A 83 5.74 0.33 -20.31
CA TYR A 83 5.01 -0.26 -21.42
C TYR A 83 4.53 0.81 -22.41
N ASP A 84 3.95 1.90 -21.92
CA ASP A 84 3.48 2.98 -22.78
C ASP A 84 4.62 3.63 -23.54
N ASN A 85 5.77 3.82 -22.91
CA ASN A 85 6.93 4.38 -23.57
C ASN A 85 7.45 3.47 -24.67
N SER A 86 7.50 2.17 -24.41
CA SER A 86 7.92 1.18 -25.40
C SER A 86 6.98 1.18 -26.62
N GLU A 87 5.68 1.16 -26.39
CA GLU A 87 4.68 1.19 -27.44
C GLU A 87 4.74 2.49 -28.25
N LYS A 88 4.91 3.61 -27.57
CA LYS A 88 5.03 4.91 -28.20
C LYS A 88 6.27 4.97 -29.13
N ASN A 89 7.38 4.40 -28.69
CA ASN A 89 8.58 4.34 -29.50
C ASN A 89 8.37 3.51 -30.76
N ILE A 90 7.66 2.41 -30.67
CA ILE A 90 7.30 1.59 -31.82
C ILE A 90 6.44 2.38 -32.80
N GLN A 91 5.43 3.09 -32.31
CA GLN A 91 4.54 3.90 -33.14
C GLN A 91 5.28 5.02 -33.85
N ASN A 92 6.29 5.56 -33.22
CA ASN A 92 7.07 6.66 -33.81
C ASN A 92 8.19 6.18 -34.75
N GLY A 93 8.27 4.87 -35.00
CA GLY A 93 9.27 4.33 -35.90
C GLY A 93 10.66 4.29 -35.31
N VAL A 94 10.77 4.31 -33.99
CA VAL A 94 12.05 4.32 -33.29
C VAL A 94 12.52 2.90 -32.96
N SER A 95 11.82 1.91 -33.47
CA SER A 95 12.03 0.51 -33.11
C SER A 95 13.24 -0.13 -33.82
N GLU A 96 13.89 0.55 -34.71
CA GLU A 96 15.07 0.03 -35.38
C GLU A 96 16.28 -0.11 -34.48
#